data_15dd492534f63b52860829cc884c0e01
#
_entry.id   15dd492534f63b52860829cc884c0e01
#
_cell.length_a   1.000
_cell.length_b   1.000
_cell.length_c   1.000
_cell.angle_alpha   90.00
_cell.angle_beta   90.00
_cell.angle_gamma   90.00
#
_symmetry.space_group_name_H-M   'P 1'
#
loop_
_entity.id
_entity.type
_entity.pdbx_description
1 polymer ?
#
loop_
_entity_poly.entity_id
_entity_poly.type
_entity_poly.pdbx_seq_one_letter_code
_entity_poly.pdbx_strand_id
1 'polypeptide(L)'
;MGFDFEVQDATFQFQAETRPQDLADQLYLFAAKLDLPRWDPQPLVRAKAAAKIQYATYATSPQGVLTRDLEFYQRGKDPRFATPTPEAIEKTTAAGFKKVWSKALASGPVEVQIYGDFDKASTITALEKTFGALKARTPAPSTANVADVTVPKPSDTPIVLQHHGDPDQAAAVISWPTGGGSMGIRESRQLEILTQLFTNRLLDAVREKLGVAYAPYVYSQWPVDMAAGGSITAVAQLDPKSTTVFFQTADEIAQDLIHNPPTAQELALVTEPMRQQVTRAASSTSFFMGQLEGATYDPSRIGTVRTILYDYTAATPQQMQALAARYLGKNNSWRLEVMPEGKAVGAVAAK
;
A
#
# COMPACT_ATOMS: atom_id res chain seq x y z
N MET A 1 -12.74 -18.90 17.93
CA MET A 1 -13.13 -17.94 16.89
C MET A 1 -12.38 -16.67 17.13
N GLY A 2 -11.62 -16.22 16.14
CA GLY A 2 -10.98 -14.91 16.12
C GLY A 2 -11.65 -14.02 15.08
N PHE A 3 -11.32 -12.77 15.06
CA PHE A 3 -11.58 -11.91 13.91
C PHE A 3 -10.60 -10.76 13.90
N ASP A 4 -10.25 -10.34 12.70
CA ASP A 4 -9.54 -9.10 12.46
C ASP A 4 -10.46 -8.11 11.73
N PHE A 5 -10.19 -6.84 11.91
CA PHE A 5 -10.90 -5.75 11.27
C PHE A 5 -9.91 -4.77 10.69
N GLU A 6 -10.02 -4.52 9.40
CA GLU A 6 -9.17 -3.60 8.67
C GLU A 6 -9.99 -2.52 7.99
N VAL A 7 -9.44 -1.33 7.90
CA VAL A 7 -9.96 -0.20 7.12
C VAL A 7 -9.03 -0.01 5.95
N GLN A 8 -9.53 -0.23 4.76
CA GLN A 8 -8.82 -0.01 3.51
C GLN A 8 -9.30 1.29 2.83
N ASP A 9 -8.72 1.62 1.69
CA ASP A 9 -9.02 2.88 0.98
C ASP A 9 -10.53 3.05 0.66
N ALA A 10 -11.21 1.97 0.29
CA ALA A 10 -12.62 2.00 -0.10
C ALA A 10 -13.51 1.01 0.66
N THR A 11 -12.97 0.14 1.49
CA THR A 11 -13.69 -0.95 2.15
C THR A 11 -13.38 -1.08 3.62
N PHE A 12 -14.33 -1.66 4.36
CA PHE A 12 -14.12 -2.21 5.69
C PHE A 12 -14.12 -3.72 5.56
N GLN A 13 -13.09 -4.35 6.07
CA GLN A 13 -12.90 -5.78 5.95
C GLN A 13 -12.94 -6.46 7.32
N PHE A 14 -13.78 -7.49 7.46
CA PHE A 14 -13.73 -8.43 8.57
C PHE A 14 -13.13 -9.74 8.07
N GLN A 15 -12.11 -10.24 8.73
CA GLN A 15 -11.43 -11.49 8.39
C GLN A 15 -11.44 -12.45 9.58
N ALA A 16 -11.55 -13.74 9.30
CA ALA A 16 -11.37 -14.78 10.30
C ALA A 16 -10.99 -16.11 9.66
N GLU A 17 -10.28 -16.91 10.42
CA GLU A 17 -10.13 -18.34 10.18
C GLU A 17 -10.98 -19.11 11.20
N THR A 18 -11.73 -20.09 10.73
CA THR A 18 -12.58 -20.89 11.59
C THR A 18 -12.62 -22.35 11.13
N ARG A 19 -13.04 -23.25 12.01
CA ARG A 19 -13.28 -24.64 11.63
C ARG A 19 -14.61 -24.75 10.90
N PRO A 20 -14.81 -25.73 10.00
CA PRO A 20 -16.07 -25.91 9.27
C PRO A 20 -17.31 -25.95 10.18
N GLN A 21 -17.22 -26.61 11.33
CA GLN A 21 -18.32 -26.71 12.29
C GLN A 21 -18.68 -25.39 12.99
N ASP A 22 -17.76 -24.44 13.05
CA ASP A 22 -17.95 -23.14 13.70
C ASP A 22 -18.31 -22.03 12.69
N LEU A 23 -18.43 -22.35 11.39
CA LEU A 23 -18.65 -21.37 10.33
C LEU A 23 -19.93 -20.57 10.53
N ALA A 24 -21.03 -21.24 10.91
CA ALA A 24 -22.32 -20.57 11.15
C ALA A 24 -22.23 -19.52 12.28
N ASP A 25 -21.53 -19.84 13.36
CA ASP A 25 -21.32 -18.93 14.49
C ASP A 25 -20.39 -17.78 14.10
N GLN A 26 -19.38 -18.02 13.25
CA GLN A 26 -18.51 -16.97 12.73
C GLN A 26 -19.29 -15.99 11.84
N LEU A 27 -20.18 -16.49 10.96
CA LEU A 27 -21.06 -15.66 10.13
C LEU A 27 -22.01 -14.82 10.99
N TYR A 28 -22.59 -15.43 12.04
CA TYR A 28 -23.41 -14.73 13.00
C TYR A 28 -22.64 -13.60 13.71
N LEU A 29 -21.40 -13.86 14.15
CA LEU A 29 -20.56 -12.85 14.79
C LEU A 29 -20.31 -11.66 13.85
N PHE A 30 -20.00 -11.88 12.58
CA PHE A 30 -19.77 -10.81 11.61
C PHE A 30 -21.05 -10.01 11.34
N ALA A 31 -22.18 -10.68 11.11
CA ALA A 31 -23.45 -10.00 10.90
C ALA A 31 -23.88 -9.17 12.14
N ALA A 32 -23.66 -9.72 13.34
CA ALA A 32 -23.94 -9.00 14.59
C ALA A 32 -23.04 -7.77 14.78
N LYS A 33 -21.78 -7.81 14.35
CA LYS A 33 -20.89 -6.63 14.38
C LYS A 33 -21.31 -5.54 13.41
N LEU A 34 -21.95 -5.89 12.30
CA LEU A 34 -22.53 -4.91 11.37
C LEU A 34 -23.81 -4.27 11.90
N ASP A 35 -24.72 -5.07 12.44
CA ASP A 35 -26.08 -4.61 12.82
C ASP A 35 -26.17 -4.14 14.29
N LEU A 36 -25.44 -4.79 15.18
CA LEU A 36 -25.50 -4.59 16.64
C LEU A 36 -24.12 -4.31 17.27
N PRO A 37 -23.33 -3.36 16.75
CA PRO A 37 -22.01 -3.09 17.31
C PRO A 37 -22.11 -2.58 18.75
N ARG A 38 -21.30 -3.16 19.64
CA ARG A 38 -21.22 -2.68 21.02
C ARG A 38 -20.33 -1.43 21.09
N TRP A 39 -20.91 -0.32 21.51
CA TRP A 39 -20.23 0.97 21.66
C TRP A 39 -19.64 1.17 23.06
N ASP A 40 -18.69 0.33 23.43
CA ASP A 40 -17.98 0.44 24.68
C ASP A 40 -16.89 1.54 24.56
N PRO A 41 -16.84 2.54 25.47
CA PRO A 41 -15.81 3.58 25.43
C PRO A 41 -14.41 3.10 25.83
N GLN A 42 -14.28 2.00 26.57
CA GLN A 42 -12.99 1.53 27.10
C GLN A 42 -11.97 1.16 26.02
N PRO A 43 -12.34 0.47 24.91
CA PRO A 43 -11.41 0.26 23.81
C PRO A 43 -10.85 1.54 23.22
N LEU A 44 -11.66 2.61 23.13
CA LEU A 44 -11.19 3.91 22.63
C LEU A 44 -10.14 4.54 23.57
N VAL A 45 -10.33 4.43 24.88
CA VAL A 45 -9.35 4.94 25.87
C VAL A 45 -8.00 4.26 25.69
N ARG A 46 -8.00 2.91 25.56
CA ARG A 46 -6.78 2.15 25.32
C ARG A 46 -6.14 2.47 23.97
N ALA A 47 -6.94 2.57 22.90
CA ALA A 47 -6.46 2.91 21.58
C ALA A 47 -5.80 4.29 21.54
N LYS A 48 -6.40 5.29 22.19
CA LYS A 48 -5.82 6.64 22.31
C LYS A 48 -4.46 6.62 23.02
N ALA A 49 -4.34 5.89 24.12
CA ALA A 49 -3.08 5.75 24.84
C ALA A 49 -1.99 5.08 23.97
N ALA A 50 -2.34 3.98 23.31
CA ALA A 50 -1.42 3.27 22.40
C ALA A 50 -1.00 4.16 21.22
N ALA A 51 -1.94 4.86 20.59
CA ALA A 51 -1.67 5.73 19.44
C ALA A 51 -0.75 6.89 19.79
N LYS A 52 -0.87 7.48 20.98
CA LYS A 52 0.05 8.54 21.45
C LYS A 52 1.48 8.01 21.63
N ILE A 53 1.63 6.83 22.25
CA ILE A 53 2.94 6.19 22.41
C ILE A 53 3.54 5.91 21.03
N GLN A 54 2.76 5.31 20.12
CA GLN A 54 3.20 5.02 18.76
C GLN A 54 3.62 6.29 18.02
N TYR A 55 2.84 7.38 18.14
CA TYR A 55 3.17 8.64 17.48
C TYR A 55 4.51 9.20 17.94
N ALA A 56 4.83 9.11 19.23
CA ALA A 56 6.10 9.55 19.78
C ALA A 56 7.30 8.76 19.21
N THR A 57 7.10 7.47 18.87
CA THR A 57 8.17 6.65 18.29
C THR A 57 8.50 7.00 16.85
N TYR A 58 7.57 7.60 16.11
CA TYR A 58 7.83 7.93 14.70
C TYR A 58 8.99 8.91 14.52
N ALA A 59 9.16 9.86 15.42
CA ALA A 59 10.23 10.85 15.31
C ALA A 59 11.64 10.33 15.69
N THR A 60 11.75 9.08 16.17
CA THR A 60 13.03 8.54 16.69
C THR A 60 13.95 7.94 15.61
N SER A 61 13.49 7.84 14.37
CA SER A 61 14.30 7.31 13.28
C SER A 61 13.80 7.82 11.91
N PRO A 62 14.65 7.82 10.88
CA PRO A 62 14.23 8.15 9.51
C PRO A 62 13.06 7.29 9.04
N GLN A 63 13.10 5.98 9.29
CA GLN A 63 12.03 5.05 8.93
C GLN A 63 10.71 5.36 9.67
N GLY A 64 10.79 5.74 10.93
CA GLY A 64 9.62 6.16 11.70
C GLY A 64 8.92 7.38 11.08
N VAL A 65 9.70 8.39 10.69
CA VAL A 65 9.18 9.58 10.01
C VAL A 65 8.56 9.20 8.65
N LEU A 66 9.20 8.33 7.87
CA LEU A 66 8.62 7.84 6.61
C LEU A 66 7.30 7.10 6.85
N THR A 67 7.23 6.23 7.85
CA THR A 67 6.00 5.51 8.21
C THR A 67 4.86 6.47 8.58
N ARG A 68 5.17 7.60 9.24
CA ARG A 68 4.19 8.61 9.60
C ARG A 68 3.71 9.45 8.43
N ASP A 69 4.64 9.86 7.54
CA ASP A 69 4.39 11.01 6.66
C ASP A 69 4.45 10.66 5.16
N LEU A 70 5.10 9.57 4.75
CA LEU A 70 5.37 9.31 3.33
C LEU A 70 4.08 9.24 2.50
N GLU A 71 3.08 8.50 2.97
CA GLU A 71 1.82 8.36 2.24
C GLU A 71 1.09 9.70 2.08
N PHE A 72 1.07 10.54 3.12
CA PHE A 72 0.51 11.88 3.05
C PHE A 72 1.15 12.71 1.93
N TYR A 73 2.47 12.64 1.79
CA TYR A 73 3.16 13.34 0.71
C TYR A 73 2.93 12.69 -0.66
N GLN A 74 2.91 11.36 -0.75
CA GLN A 74 2.60 10.62 -1.98
C GLN A 74 1.21 10.92 -2.52
N ARG A 75 0.27 11.22 -1.63
CA ARG A 75 -1.12 11.60 -1.94
C ARG A 75 -1.33 13.13 -2.02
N GLY A 76 -0.29 13.90 -2.37
CA GLY A 76 -0.38 15.34 -2.59
C GLY A 76 -0.78 16.16 -1.35
N LYS A 77 -0.46 15.67 -0.17
CA LYS A 77 -0.82 16.23 1.15
C LYS A 77 -2.33 16.18 1.43
N ASP A 78 -2.99 15.15 0.95
CA ASP A 78 -4.40 14.91 1.25
C ASP A 78 -4.56 14.54 2.75
N PRO A 79 -5.35 15.29 3.53
CA PRO A 79 -5.51 15.06 4.96
C PRO A 79 -6.13 13.69 5.31
N ARG A 80 -6.75 12.99 4.37
CA ARG A 80 -7.26 11.63 4.57
C ARG A 80 -6.15 10.62 4.86
N PHE A 81 -4.95 10.87 4.34
CA PHE A 81 -3.77 10.01 4.47
C PHE A 81 -2.76 10.54 5.50
N ALA A 82 -3.12 11.58 6.25
CA ALA A 82 -2.28 12.08 7.32
C ALA A 82 -2.38 11.21 8.58
N THR A 83 -1.25 10.83 9.17
CA THR A 83 -1.24 10.21 10.50
C THR A 83 -1.80 11.20 11.53
N PRO A 84 -2.84 10.84 12.30
CA PRO A 84 -3.46 11.73 13.27
C PRO A 84 -2.46 12.17 14.33
N THR A 85 -2.40 13.48 14.62
CA THR A 85 -1.55 14.01 15.70
C THR A 85 -2.09 13.63 17.09
N PRO A 86 -1.25 13.66 18.14
CA PRO A 86 -1.71 13.41 19.51
C PRO A 86 -2.90 14.28 19.93
N GLU A 87 -2.95 15.54 19.47
CA GLU A 87 -4.04 16.48 19.75
C GLU A 87 -5.34 16.07 19.03
N ALA A 88 -5.24 15.61 17.78
CA ALA A 88 -6.38 15.08 17.02
C ALA A 88 -6.92 13.79 17.66
N ILE A 89 -6.01 12.89 18.07
CA ILE A 89 -6.35 11.66 18.79
C ILE A 89 -7.07 12.00 20.11
N GLU A 90 -6.58 12.98 20.88
CA GLU A 90 -7.18 13.38 22.15
C GLU A 90 -8.61 13.91 21.97
N LYS A 91 -8.86 14.68 20.92
CA LYS A 91 -10.18 15.24 20.60
C LYS A 91 -11.20 14.19 20.17
N THR A 92 -10.78 12.98 19.79
CA THR A 92 -11.69 11.90 19.41
C THR A 92 -12.53 11.45 20.59
N THR A 93 -13.85 11.42 20.43
CA THR A 93 -14.81 10.98 21.46
C THR A 93 -15.53 9.71 21.06
N ALA A 94 -15.98 8.92 22.04
CA ALA A 94 -16.79 7.72 21.76
C ALA A 94 -18.08 8.06 20.98
N ALA A 95 -18.71 9.19 21.30
CA ALA A 95 -19.92 9.65 20.58
C ALA A 95 -19.60 10.05 19.13
N GLY A 96 -18.48 10.77 18.91
CA GLY A 96 -18.03 11.13 17.56
C GLY A 96 -17.67 9.89 16.72
N PHE A 97 -16.94 8.95 17.30
CA PHE A 97 -16.62 7.68 16.69
C PHE A 97 -17.90 6.90 16.31
N LYS A 98 -18.83 6.73 17.26
CA LYS A 98 -20.11 6.08 17.00
C LYS A 98 -20.88 6.73 15.85
N LYS A 99 -20.94 8.07 15.81
CA LYS A 99 -21.65 8.82 14.76
C LYS A 99 -21.11 8.50 13.36
N VAL A 100 -19.78 8.51 13.21
CA VAL A 100 -19.11 8.21 11.92
C VAL A 100 -19.32 6.75 11.54
N TRP A 101 -19.01 5.84 12.44
CA TRP A 101 -19.05 4.40 12.17
C TRP A 101 -20.44 3.85 11.94
N SER A 102 -21.45 4.28 12.71
CA SER A 102 -22.83 3.82 12.50
C SER A 102 -23.32 4.12 11.09
N LYS A 103 -22.94 5.28 10.53
CA LYS A 103 -23.30 5.64 9.16
C LYS A 103 -22.56 4.76 8.14
N ALA A 104 -21.27 4.58 8.31
CA ALA A 104 -20.45 3.77 7.42
C ALA A 104 -20.88 2.30 7.42
N LEU A 105 -21.07 1.71 8.60
CA LEU A 105 -21.51 0.31 8.74
C LEU A 105 -22.93 0.05 8.21
N ALA A 106 -23.79 1.06 8.10
CA ALA A 106 -25.17 0.93 7.61
C ALA A 106 -25.31 1.16 6.10
N SER A 107 -24.25 1.52 5.39
CA SER A 107 -24.29 1.89 3.96
C SER A 107 -23.42 0.98 3.10
N GLY A 108 -23.72 0.96 1.81
CA GLY A 108 -22.98 0.22 0.80
C GLY A 108 -23.31 -1.28 0.76
N PRO A 109 -22.84 -1.99 -0.27
CA PRO A 109 -23.00 -3.43 -0.40
C PRO A 109 -22.16 -4.18 0.66
N VAL A 110 -22.55 -5.42 0.93
CA VAL A 110 -21.74 -6.38 1.70
C VAL A 110 -21.39 -7.52 0.79
N GLU A 111 -20.11 -7.80 0.64
CA GLU A 111 -19.60 -9.00 -0.01
C GLU A 111 -19.18 -9.98 1.08
N VAL A 112 -19.60 -11.23 0.97
CA VAL A 112 -19.17 -12.31 1.87
C VAL A 112 -18.40 -13.33 1.04
N GLN A 113 -17.15 -13.53 1.39
CA GLN A 113 -16.27 -14.51 0.75
C GLN A 113 -15.95 -15.62 1.74
N ILE A 114 -16.16 -16.88 1.34
CA ILE A 114 -15.90 -18.07 2.15
C ILE A 114 -15.06 -19.03 1.32
N TYR A 115 -13.90 -19.39 1.86
CA TYR A 115 -12.95 -20.27 1.21
C TYR A 115 -12.58 -21.43 2.14
N GLY A 116 -12.48 -22.62 1.59
CA GLY A 116 -12.08 -23.80 2.34
C GLY A 116 -12.99 -24.99 2.06
N ASP A 117 -12.87 -26.02 2.92
CA ASP A 117 -13.72 -27.21 2.87
C ASP A 117 -14.94 -26.99 3.78
N PHE A 118 -16.10 -26.73 3.20
CA PHE A 118 -17.36 -26.50 3.91
C PHE A 118 -18.55 -27.06 3.15
N ASP A 119 -19.61 -27.42 3.87
CA ASP A 119 -20.86 -27.83 3.25
C ASP A 119 -21.65 -26.63 2.70
N LYS A 120 -21.89 -26.63 1.40
CA LYS A 120 -22.53 -25.52 0.70
C LYS A 120 -23.98 -25.27 1.17
N ALA A 121 -24.77 -26.31 1.45
CA ALA A 121 -26.18 -26.17 1.77
C ALA A 121 -26.36 -25.55 3.17
N SER A 122 -25.61 -26.07 4.16
CA SER A 122 -25.64 -25.52 5.53
C SER A 122 -25.07 -24.11 5.57
N THR A 123 -24.04 -23.80 4.76
CA THR A 123 -23.48 -22.46 4.65
C THR A 123 -24.47 -21.44 4.07
N ILE A 124 -25.21 -21.79 3.00
CA ILE A 124 -26.27 -20.95 2.45
C ILE A 124 -27.36 -20.70 3.51
N THR A 125 -27.78 -21.74 4.22
CA THR A 125 -28.76 -21.60 5.31
C THR A 125 -28.27 -20.67 6.43
N ALA A 126 -26.97 -20.74 6.77
CA ALA A 126 -26.37 -19.83 7.75
C ALA A 126 -26.31 -18.39 7.23
N LEU A 127 -25.97 -18.18 5.96
CA LEU A 127 -25.96 -16.86 5.33
C LEU A 127 -27.37 -16.23 5.28
N GLU A 128 -28.40 -17.01 4.96
CA GLU A 128 -29.79 -16.54 4.97
C GLU A 128 -30.24 -16.06 6.36
N LYS A 129 -29.85 -16.79 7.42
CA LYS A 129 -30.17 -16.46 8.81
C LYS A 129 -29.35 -15.31 9.40
N THR A 130 -28.23 -14.96 8.79
CA THR A 130 -27.28 -13.95 9.26
C THR A 130 -27.30 -12.71 8.36
N PHE A 131 -26.55 -12.72 7.30
CA PHE A 131 -26.45 -11.58 6.37
C PHE A 131 -27.75 -11.34 5.59
N GLY A 132 -28.50 -12.41 5.24
CA GLY A 132 -29.80 -12.31 4.60
C GLY A 132 -30.89 -11.71 5.49
N ALA A 133 -30.74 -11.78 6.80
CA ALA A 133 -31.65 -11.21 7.79
C ALA A 133 -31.31 -9.74 8.15
N LEU A 134 -30.21 -9.19 7.66
CA LEU A 134 -29.87 -7.78 7.90
C LEU A 134 -30.89 -6.85 7.28
N LYS A 135 -31.12 -5.71 7.92
CA LYS A 135 -31.97 -4.65 7.36
C LYS A 135 -31.41 -4.17 6.02
N ALA A 136 -32.29 -3.71 5.15
CA ALA A 136 -31.91 -3.09 3.89
C ALA A 136 -30.90 -1.96 4.14
N ARG A 137 -29.78 -2.02 3.45
CA ARG A 137 -28.70 -1.04 3.59
C ARG A 137 -28.95 0.16 2.70
N THR A 138 -28.52 1.33 3.15
CA THR A 138 -28.57 2.51 2.29
C THR A 138 -27.54 2.37 1.16
N PRO A 139 -27.79 2.95 -0.03
CA PRO A 139 -26.78 2.98 -1.09
C PRO A 139 -25.45 3.54 -0.58
N ALA A 140 -24.36 3.06 -1.15
CA ALA A 140 -23.04 3.65 -0.89
C ALA A 140 -23.06 5.15 -1.26
N PRO A 141 -22.37 6.02 -0.50
CA PRO A 141 -22.13 7.39 -0.94
C PRO A 141 -21.50 7.42 -2.33
N SER A 142 -21.78 8.47 -3.10
CA SER A 142 -21.08 8.67 -4.38
C SER A 142 -19.58 8.76 -4.13
N THR A 143 -18.80 7.94 -4.83
CA THR A 143 -17.34 7.93 -4.75
C THR A 143 -16.67 8.94 -5.68
N ALA A 144 -17.43 9.65 -6.51
CA ALA A 144 -16.91 10.55 -7.53
C ALA A 144 -15.91 11.61 -7.00
N ASN A 145 -16.13 12.11 -5.78
CA ASN A 145 -15.23 13.08 -5.14
C ASN A 145 -14.21 12.44 -4.18
N VAL A 146 -14.32 11.14 -3.93
CA VAL A 146 -13.45 10.42 -2.97
C VAL A 146 -12.36 9.66 -3.69
N ALA A 147 -12.63 9.27 -4.94
CA ALA A 147 -11.67 8.60 -5.81
C ALA A 147 -10.59 9.54 -6.39
N ASP A 148 -10.79 10.86 -6.29
CA ASP A 148 -9.80 11.84 -6.69
C ASP A 148 -8.69 11.93 -5.64
N VAL A 149 -7.52 11.47 -6.00
CA VAL A 149 -6.29 11.62 -5.22
C VAL A 149 -5.35 12.53 -5.97
N THR A 150 -4.94 13.61 -5.32
CA THR A 150 -3.93 14.52 -5.87
C THR A 150 -2.58 13.84 -5.79
N VAL A 151 -1.76 13.98 -6.83
CA VAL A 151 -0.37 13.53 -6.80
C VAL A 151 0.56 14.73 -6.59
N PRO A 152 1.74 14.54 -5.99
CA PRO A 152 2.72 15.60 -5.81
C PRO A 152 3.15 16.19 -7.16
N LYS A 153 3.42 17.50 -7.17
CA LYS A 153 4.06 18.12 -8.33
C LYS A 153 5.51 17.66 -8.43
N PRO A 154 6.01 17.40 -9.64
CA PRO A 154 7.41 17.07 -9.84
C PRO A 154 8.35 18.15 -9.27
N SER A 155 9.43 17.71 -8.62
CA SER A 155 10.43 18.60 -8.03
C SER A 155 11.76 17.89 -7.81
N ASP A 156 12.84 18.50 -8.28
CA ASP A 156 14.21 18.06 -7.98
C ASP A 156 14.67 18.51 -6.58
N THR A 157 14.00 19.49 -5.98
CA THR A 157 14.29 19.93 -4.61
C THR A 157 13.56 19.01 -3.64
N PRO A 158 14.27 18.30 -2.74
CA PRO A 158 13.64 17.41 -1.78
C PRO A 158 12.76 18.16 -0.77
N ILE A 159 11.66 17.53 -0.39
CA ILE A 159 10.95 17.87 0.84
C ILE A 159 11.82 17.37 2.00
N VAL A 160 12.17 18.24 2.95
CA VAL A 160 13.02 17.88 4.08
C VAL A 160 12.16 17.68 5.32
N LEU A 161 12.22 16.48 5.87
CA LEU A 161 11.66 16.13 7.18
C LEU A 161 12.80 15.87 8.16
N GLN A 162 12.50 15.85 9.47
CA GLN A 162 13.51 15.67 10.51
C GLN A 162 13.13 14.54 11.46
N HIS A 163 14.17 13.88 12.00
CA HIS A 163 14.07 12.94 13.10
C HIS A 163 15.03 13.29 14.23
N HIS A 164 14.76 12.80 15.44
CA HIS A 164 15.56 13.03 16.65
C HIS A 164 16.44 11.83 17.05
N GLY A 165 16.58 10.85 16.13
CA GLY A 165 17.37 9.64 16.39
C GLY A 165 18.86 9.81 16.08
N ASP A 166 19.49 8.72 15.66
CA ASP A 166 20.91 8.67 15.34
C ASP A 166 21.31 9.74 14.30
N PRO A 167 22.25 10.66 14.62
CA PRO A 167 22.65 11.74 13.73
C PRO A 167 23.39 11.28 12.46
N ASP A 168 23.78 10.04 12.38
CA ASP A 168 24.45 9.48 11.20
C ASP A 168 23.48 8.69 10.30
N GLN A 169 22.19 8.71 10.61
CA GLN A 169 21.14 8.10 9.81
C GLN A 169 20.27 9.14 9.11
N ALA A 170 19.95 8.87 7.86
CA ALA A 170 18.99 9.60 7.05
C ALA A 170 18.17 8.62 6.20
N ALA A 171 17.09 9.09 5.60
CA ALA A 171 16.43 8.38 4.52
C ALA A 171 16.24 9.31 3.31
N ALA A 172 16.35 8.74 2.12
CA ALA A 172 16.06 9.42 0.87
C ALA A 172 14.99 8.65 0.09
N VAL A 173 14.05 9.39 -0.48
CA VAL A 173 12.93 8.87 -1.25
C VAL A 173 12.83 9.64 -2.56
N ILE A 174 12.77 8.94 -3.67
CA ILE A 174 12.36 9.48 -4.96
C ILE A 174 11.16 8.69 -5.44
N SER A 175 10.11 9.38 -5.88
CA SER A 175 8.86 8.74 -6.24
C SER A 175 8.27 9.32 -7.52
N TRP A 176 7.72 8.43 -8.35
CA TRP A 176 7.07 8.74 -9.63
C TRP A 176 5.60 8.33 -9.52
N PRO A 177 4.65 9.26 -9.70
CA PRO A 177 3.23 8.93 -9.74
C PRO A 177 2.89 7.96 -10.87
N THR A 178 1.99 7.03 -10.58
CA THR A 178 1.43 6.09 -11.55
C THR A 178 -0.10 6.21 -11.60
N GLY A 179 -0.76 5.22 -12.14
CA GLY A 179 -2.22 5.14 -12.18
C GLY A 179 -2.84 4.48 -10.96
N GLY A 180 -4.04 3.95 -11.17
CA GLY A 180 -4.84 3.18 -10.21
C GLY A 180 -6.00 2.51 -10.92
N GLY A 181 -6.88 1.87 -10.15
CA GLY A 181 -8.10 1.23 -10.63
C GLY A 181 -7.92 -0.21 -11.06
N SER A 182 -9.03 -0.96 -10.99
CA SER A 182 -9.07 -2.39 -11.30
C SER A 182 -8.69 -2.72 -12.75
N MET A 183 -8.97 -1.82 -13.69
CA MET A 183 -8.60 -2.00 -15.09
C MET A 183 -7.09 -2.02 -15.34
N GLY A 184 -6.30 -1.46 -14.42
CA GLY A 184 -4.84 -1.42 -14.48
C GLY A 184 -4.13 -2.54 -13.74
N ILE A 185 -4.80 -3.55 -13.21
CA ILE A 185 -4.19 -4.64 -12.41
C ILE A 185 -3.07 -5.35 -13.18
N ARG A 186 -3.24 -5.59 -14.48
CA ARG A 186 -2.16 -6.18 -15.29
C ARG A 186 -0.93 -5.27 -15.34
N GLU A 187 -1.13 -3.98 -15.52
CA GLU A 187 -0.06 -2.99 -15.53
C GLU A 187 0.63 -2.92 -14.16
N SER A 188 -0.13 -2.97 -13.06
CA SER A 188 0.45 -3.00 -11.71
C SER A 188 1.41 -4.17 -11.50
N ARG A 189 1.07 -5.37 -11.98
CA ARG A 189 1.95 -6.56 -11.92
C ARG A 189 3.22 -6.39 -12.76
N GLN A 190 3.11 -5.72 -13.91
CA GLN A 190 4.27 -5.39 -14.74
C GLN A 190 5.14 -4.31 -14.08
N LEU A 191 4.55 -3.37 -13.33
CA LEU A 191 5.29 -2.41 -12.53
C LEU A 191 6.06 -3.09 -11.39
N GLU A 192 5.53 -4.16 -10.78
CA GLU A 192 6.28 -4.95 -9.80
C GLU A 192 7.54 -5.57 -10.42
N ILE A 193 7.47 -6.06 -11.67
CA ILE A 193 8.65 -6.56 -12.39
C ILE A 193 9.65 -5.41 -12.63
N LEU A 194 9.16 -4.27 -13.11
CA LEU A 194 10.00 -3.09 -13.37
C LEU A 194 10.69 -2.60 -12.10
N THR A 195 9.99 -2.55 -10.98
CA THR A 195 10.57 -2.10 -9.70
C THR A 195 11.60 -3.08 -9.16
N GLN A 196 11.46 -4.38 -9.42
CA GLN A 196 12.47 -5.35 -9.04
C GLN A 196 13.73 -5.24 -9.92
N LEU A 197 13.58 -5.01 -11.23
CA LEU A 197 14.70 -4.69 -12.12
C LEU A 197 15.44 -3.43 -11.67
N PHE A 198 14.68 -2.40 -11.33
CA PHE A 198 15.23 -1.15 -10.80
C PHE A 198 15.97 -1.40 -9.49
N THR A 199 15.38 -2.17 -8.56
CA THR A 199 16.02 -2.51 -7.28
C THR A 199 17.38 -3.19 -7.51
N ASN A 200 17.44 -4.17 -8.41
CA ASN A 200 18.68 -4.89 -8.69
C ASN A 200 19.78 -3.96 -9.20
N ARG A 201 19.49 -3.12 -10.22
CA ARG A 201 20.44 -2.13 -10.74
C ARG A 201 20.84 -1.10 -9.68
N LEU A 202 19.89 -0.67 -8.84
CA LEU A 202 20.13 0.31 -7.78
C LEU A 202 21.04 -0.28 -6.68
N LEU A 203 20.82 -1.54 -6.29
CA LEU A 203 21.67 -2.24 -5.33
C LEU A 203 23.12 -2.33 -5.81
N ASP A 204 23.32 -2.71 -7.07
CA ASP A 204 24.66 -2.83 -7.64
C ASP A 204 25.36 -1.46 -7.71
N ALA A 205 24.69 -0.44 -8.20
CA ALA A 205 25.26 0.92 -8.31
C ALA A 205 25.52 1.56 -6.93
N VAL A 206 24.67 1.35 -5.94
CA VAL A 206 24.87 1.87 -4.58
C VAL A 206 26.01 1.16 -3.88
N ARG A 207 26.16 -0.16 -4.04
CA ARG A 207 27.33 -0.89 -3.51
C ARG A 207 28.64 -0.37 -4.10
N GLU A 208 28.68 -0.09 -5.39
CA GLU A 208 29.85 0.44 -6.06
C GLU A 208 30.20 1.87 -5.62
N LYS A 209 29.19 2.76 -5.52
CA LYS A 209 29.41 4.19 -5.23
C LYS A 209 29.50 4.52 -3.74
N LEU A 210 28.73 3.84 -2.87
CA LEU A 210 28.55 4.19 -1.46
C LEU A 210 29.03 3.12 -0.47
N GLY A 211 29.40 1.92 -0.96
CA GLY A 211 29.79 0.80 -0.11
C GLY A 211 28.60 -0.03 0.43
N VAL A 212 28.90 -1.08 1.18
CA VAL A 212 27.99 -2.21 1.48
C VAL A 212 26.91 -1.91 2.52
N ALA A 213 26.92 -0.74 3.17
CA ALA A 213 26.06 -0.48 4.35
C ALA A 213 24.58 -0.24 4.05
N TYR A 214 24.20 -0.03 2.79
CA TYR A 214 22.87 0.43 2.42
C TYR A 214 22.16 -0.57 1.52
N ALA A 215 20.91 -0.85 1.85
CA ALA A 215 20.03 -1.72 1.06
C ALA A 215 18.85 -0.91 0.48
N PRO A 216 19.08 -0.17 -0.64
CA PRO A 216 17.97 0.51 -1.31
C PRO A 216 17.00 -0.50 -1.89
N TYR A 217 15.74 -0.11 -1.96
CA TYR A 217 14.70 -0.90 -2.61
C TYR A 217 13.73 -0.01 -3.38
N VAL A 218 13.12 -0.57 -4.39
CA VAL A 218 12.09 0.10 -5.20
C VAL A 218 10.82 -0.74 -5.15
N TYR A 219 9.70 -0.11 -4.93
CA TYR A 219 8.39 -0.76 -4.93
C TYR A 219 7.37 0.05 -5.72
N SER A 220 6.32 -0.60 -6.15
CA SER A 220 5.15 0.06 -6.73
C SER A 220 3.92 -0.11 -5.83
N GLN A 221 3.09 0.92 -5.81
CA GLN A 221 1.76 0.90 -5.23
C GLN A 221 0.75 1.17 -6.33
N TRP A 222 -0.34 0.41 -6.33
CA TRP A 222 -1.42 0.58 -7.29
C TRP A 222 -2.76 0.43 -6.57
N PRO A 223 -3.41 1.52 -6.18
CA PRO A 223 -4.70 1.47 -5.49
C PRO A 223 -5.78 0.97 -6.46
N VAL A 224 -6.28 -0.24 -6.21
CA VAL A 224 -7.25 -0.90 -7.11
C VAL A 224 -8.61 -0.21 -7.08
N ASP A 225 -8.98 0.36 -5.95
CA ASP A 225 -10.27 1.01 -5.73
C ASP A 225 -10.26 2.52 -5.98
N MET A 226 -9.12 3.08 -6.40
CA MET A 226 -8.96 4.49 -6.76
C MET A 226 -8.46 4.64 -8.19
N ALA A 227 -8.93 5.66 -8.90
CA ALA A 227 -8.51 5.89 -10.30
C ALA A 227 -7.07 6.39 -10.44
N ALA A 228 -6.49 6.93 -9.37
CA ALA A 228 -5.14 7.49 -9.32
C ALA A 228 -4.53 7.30 -7.92
N GLY A 229 -3.31 7.79 -7.72
CA GLY A 229 -2.62 7.76 -6.44
C GLY A 229 -1.63 6.60 -6.29
N GLY A 230 -1.40 5.82 -7.35
CA GLY A 230 -0.31 4.88 -7.39
C GLY A 230 1.05 5.56 -7.55
N SER A 231 2.11 4.83 -7.25
CA SER A 231 3.49 5.33 -7.36
C SER A 231 4.49 4.20 -7.60
N ILE A 232 5.61 4.55 -8.22
CA ILE A 232 6.87 3.81 -8.10
C ILE A 232 7.72 4.63 -7.15
N THR A 233 8.30 3.98 -6.14
CA THR A 233 9.05 4.66 -5.08
C THR A 233 10.36 3.93 -4.80
N ALA A 234 11.48 4.62 -4.95
CA ALA A 234 12.78 4.16 -4.52
C ALA A 234 13.11 4.78 -3.16
N VAL A 235 13.56 3.95 -2.22
CA VAL A 235 13.88 4.33 -0.84
C VAL A 235 15.25 3.78 -0.47
N ALA A 236 16.03 4.57 0.24
CA ALA A 236 17.23 4.11 0.92
C ALA A 236 17.35 4.74 2.30
N GLN A 237 17.79 3.93 3.28
CA GLN A 237 18.33 4.42 4.53
C GLN A 237 19.86 4.53 4.37
N LEU A 238 20.43 5.67 4.74
CA LEU A 238 21.81 5.99 4.40
C LEU A 238 22.38 7.09 5.32
N ASP A 239 23.68 7.35 5.19
CA ASP A 239 24.33 8.49 5.82
C ASP A 239 23.78 9.81 5.23
N PRO A 240 23.55 10.87 6.04
CA PRO A 240 23.06 12.16 5.55
C PRO A 240 23.85 12.75 4.38
N LYS A 241 25.14 12.48 4.28
CA LYS A 241 26.00 12.96 3.17
C LYS A 241 25.71 12.24 1.85
N SER A 242 25.07 11.09 1.89
CA SER A 242 24.87 10.20 0.74
C SER A 242 23.52 10.42 0.04
N THR A 243 22.62 11.26 0.58
CA THR A 243 21.27 11.50 0.00
C THR A 243 21.34 12.01 -1.44
N THR A 244 22.23 12.98 -1.72
CA THR A 244 22.41 13.53 -3.07
C THR A 244 22.90 12.48 -4.06
N VAL A 245 23.85 11.63 -3.65
CA VAL A 245 24.39 10.54 -4.52
C VAL A 245 23.29 9.51 -4.79
N PHE A 246 22.46 9.19 -3.80
CA PHE A 246 21.33 8.30 -4.00
C PHE A 246 20.34 8.84 -5.05
N PHE A 247 19.95 10.12 -4.95
CA PHE A 247 19.05 10.73 -5.94
C PHE A 247 19.63 10.70 -7.34
N GLN A 248 20.90 11.08 -7.50
CA GLN A 248 21.59 11.04 -8.78
C GLN A 248 21.64 9.62 -9.36
N THR A 249 21.97 8.63 -8.52
CA THR A 249 22.07 7.23 -8.94
C THR A 249 20.69 6.67 -9.34
N ALA A 250 19.64 6.99 -8.57
CA ALA A 250 18.28 6.57 -8.92
C ALA A 250 17.79 7.20 -10.23
N ASP A 251 18.09 8.49 -10.47
CA ASP A 251 17.78 9.15 -11.74
C ASP A 251 18.55 8.52 -12.92
N GLU A 252 19.85 8.25 -12.75
CA GLU A 252 20.68 7.62 -13.79
C GLU A 252 20.09 6.25 -14.18
N ILE A 253 19.69 5.43 -13.21
CA ILE A 253 19.09 4.12 -13.48
C ILE A 253 17.71 4.25 -14.10
N ALA A 254 16.89 5.20 -13.64
CA ALA A 254 15.60 5.47 -14.26
C ALA A 254 15.76 5.84 -15.75
N GLN A 255 16.73 6.71 -16.08
CA GLN A 255 17.04 7.07 -17.46
C GLN A 255 17.63 5.90 -18.25
N ASP A 256 18.45 5.07 -17.62
CA ASP A 256 18.99 3.88 -18.27
C ASP A 256 17.87 2.88 -18.62
N LEU A 257 16.92 2.64 -17.72
CA LEU A 257 15.74 1.79 -18.00
C LEU A 257 14.85 2.33 -19.12
N ILE A 258 14.78 3.65 -19.30
CA ILE A 258 14.04 4.30 -20.39
C ILE A 258 14.73 4.08 -21.74
N HIS A 259 16.06 4.17 -21.80
CA HIS A 259 16.78 4.14 -23.05
C HIS A 259 17.27 2.75 -23.43
N ASN A 260 17.59 1.92 -22.44
CA ASN A 260 18.17 0.59 -22.59
C ASN A 260 17.24 -0.45 -21.97
N PRO A 261 16.52 -1.25 -22.79
CA PRO A 261 15.68 -2.31 -22.25
C PRO A 261 16.52 -3.31 -21.43
N PRO A 262 15.96 -3.94 -20.38
CA PRO A 262 16.67 -4.98 -19.66
C PRO A 262 17.03 -6.13 -20.61
N THR A 263 18.14 -6.78 -20.37
CA THR A 263 18.47 -8.00 -21.09
C THR A 263 17.50 -9.13 -20.76
N ALA A 264 17.40 -10.13 -21.62
CA ALA A 264 16.57 -11.32 -21.35
C ALA A 264 17.02 -12.03 -20.07
N GLN A 265 18.31 -12.00 -19.75
CA GLN A 265 18.86 -12.59 -18.53
C GLN A 265 18.45 -11.80 -17.27
N GLU A 266 18.57 -10.47 -17.27
CA GLU A 266 18.08 -9.62 -16.16
C GLU A 266 16.59 -9.83 -15.91
N LEU A 267 15.80 -9.89 -16.98
CA LEU A 267 14.35 -10.11 -16.87
C LEU A 267 14.05 -11.50 -16.29
N ALA A 268 14.74 -12.54 -16.73
CA ALA A 268 14.57 -13.89 -16.21
C ALA A 268 14.93 -14.01 -14.72
N LEU A 269 15.96 -13.30 -14.25
CA LEU A 269 16.34 -13.24 -12.83
C LEU A 269 15.23 -12.68 -11.94
N VAL A 270 14.37 -11.84 -12.48
CA VAL A 270 13.21 -11.26 -11.76
C VAL A 270 11.96 -12.13 -11.94
N THR A 271 11.62 -12.51 -13.17
CA THR A 271 10.35 -13.17 -13.46
C THR A 271 10.30 -14.62 -12.97
N GLU A 272 11.43 -15.32 -12.95
CA GLU A 272 11.45 -16.73 -12.50
C GLU A 272 11.14 -16.89 -11.00
N PRO A 273 11.73 -16.11 -10.07
CA PRO A 273 11.30 -16.12 -8.67
C PRO A 273 9.82 -15.74 -8.49
N MET A 274 9.33 -14.73 -9.22
CA MET A 274 7.92 -14.33 -9.18
C MET A 274 6.98 -15.45 -9.65
N ARG A 275 7.34 -16.13 -10.74
CA ARG A 275 6.61 -17.31 -11.21
C ARG A 275 6.49 -18.38 -10.13
N GLN A 276 7.61 -18.70 -9.47
CA GLN A 276 7.63 -19.69 -8.39
C GLN A 276 6.79 -19.23 -7.19
N GLN A 277 6.85 -17.95 -6.84
CA GLN A 277 6.06 -17.38 -5.75
C GLN A 277 4.56 -17.47 -6.04
N VAL A 278 4.12 -17.04 -7.23
CA VAL A 278 2.71 -17.14 -7.67
C VAL A 278 2.25 -18.59 -7.69
N THR A 279 3.07 -19.50 -8.22
CA THR A 279 2.72 -20.92 -8.29
C THR A 279 2.54 -21.53 -6.89
N ARG A 280 3.39 -21.16 -5.93
CA ARG A 280 3.23 -21.60 -4.53
C ARG A 280 2.02 -20.96 -3.86
N ALA A 281 1.85 -19.64 -4.03
CA ALA A 281 0.73 -18.91 -3.44
C ALA A 281 -0.63 -19.40 -3.94
N ALA A 282 -0.74 -19.75 -5.24
CA ALA A 282 -1.96 -20.27 -5.87
C ALA A 282 -2.42 -21.63 -5.32
N SER A 283 -1.65 -22.28 -4.46
CA SER A 283 -2.10 -23.47 -3.73
C SER A 283 -2.85 -23.14 -2.43
N SER A 284 -2.91 -21.87 -2.02
CA SER A 284 -3.53 -21.44 -0.76
C SER A 284 -4.89 -20.77 -0.97
N THR A 285 -5.81 -20.96 -0.03
CA THR A 285 -7.11 -20.28 -0.02
C THR A 285 -6.98 -18.77 0.18
N SER A 286 -6.05 -18.32 1.01
CA SER A 286 -5.79 -16.90 1.28
C SER A 286 -5.36 -16.13 0.03
N PHE A 287 -4.64 -16.77 -0.89
CA PHE A 287 -4.31 -16.17 -2.18
C PHE A 287 -5.57 -15.81 -2.98
N PHE A 288 -6.51 -16.75 -3.12
CA PHE A 288 -7.75 -16.49 -3.85
C PHE A 288 -8.64 -15.47 -3.14
N MET A 289 -8.67 -15.46 -1.81
CA MET A 289 -9.38 -14.43 -1.04
C MET A 289 -8.93 -13.04 -1.44
N GLY A 290 -7.64 -12.76 -1.38
CA GLY A 290 -7.12 -11.44 -1.75
C GLY A 290 -7.30 -11.10 -3.23
N GLN A 291 -7.14 -12.08 -4.14
CA GLN A 291 -7.27 -11.82 -5.58
C GLN A 291 -8.72 -11.61 -6.04
N LEU A 292 -9.71 -12.16 -5.34
CA LEU A 292 -11.13 -12.08 -5.69
C LEU A 292 -11.90 -11.06 -4.84
N GLU A 293 -11.24 -10.35 -3.95
CA GLU A 293 -11.86 -9.27 -3.18
C GLU A 293 -12.51 -8.25 -4.13
N GLY A 294 -13.78 -7.93 -3.86
CA GLY A 294 -14.56 -7.01 -4.68
C GLY A 294 -15.13 -7.62 -5.98
N ALA A 295 -14.91 -8.91 -6.26
CA ALA A 295 -15.33 -9.53 -7.53
C ALA A 295 -16.86 -9.60 -7.72
N THR A 296 -17.65 -9.50 -6.66
CA THR A 296 -19.13 -9.49 -6.76
C THR A 296 -19.66 -8.16 -7.30
N TYR A 297 -18.99 -7.06 -7.05
CA TYR A 297 -19.37 -5.74 -7.58
C TYR A 297 -18.48 -5.27 -8.73
N ASP A 298 -17.30 -5.88 -8.91
CA ASP A 298 -16.43 -5.69 -10.06
C ASP A 298 -16.02 -7.04 -10.65
N PRO A 299 -16.85 -7.67 -11.52
CA PRO A 299 -16.57 -8.97 -12.10
C PRO A 299 -15.31 -9.03 -12.97
N SER A 300 -14.75 -7.89 -13.40
CA SER A 300 -13.50 -7.86 -14.17
C SER A 300 -12.33 -8.46 -13.39
N ARG A 301 -12.37 -8.40 -12.05
CA ARG A 301 -11.37 -9.02 -11.15
C ARG A 301 -11.24 -10.53 -11.34
N ILE A 302 -12.32 -11.23 -11.68
CA ILE A 302 -12.27 -12.67 -11.99
C ILE A 302 -11.35 -12.95 -13.19
N GLY A 303 -11.40 -12.10 -14.19
CA GLY A 303 -10.52 -12.18 -15.37
C GLY A 303 -9.04 -12.02 -15.00
N THR A 304 -8.73 -11.09 -14.10
CA THR A 304 -7.36 -10.81 -13.70
C THR A 304 -6.72 -11.95 -12.89
N VAL A 305 -7.51 -12.74 -12.15
CA VAL A 305 -7.01 -13.94 -11.47
C VAL A 305 -6.54 -14.99 -12.46
N ARG A 306 -7.24 -15.15 -13.57
CA ARG A 306 -6.90 -16.14 -14.61
C ARG A 306 -5.60 -15.81 -15.34
N THR A 307 -5.22 -14.55 -15.39
CA THR A 307 -4.02 -14.09 -16.12
C THR A 307 -2.80 -13.89 -15.21
N ILE A 308 -2.92 -14.05 -13.90
CA ILE A 308 -1.88 -13.67 -12.97
C ILE A 308 -0.51 -14.28 -13.29
N LEU A 309 -0.45 -15.56 -13.54
CA LEU A 309 0.81 -16.23 -13.89
C LEU A 309 1.37 -15.71 -15.22
N TYR A 310 0.50 -15.52 -16.21
CA TYR A 310 0.87 -14.97 -17.51
C TYR A 310 1.41 -13.55 -17.39
N ASP A 311 0.78 -12.71 -16.58
CA ASP A 311 1.16 -11.30 -16.41
C ASP A 311 2.59 -11.16 -15.85
N TYR A 312 3.03 -12.10 -15.01
CA TYR A 312 4.41 -12.10 -14.47
C TYR A 312 5.41 -12.81 -15.38
N THR A 313 4.99 -13.76 -16.24
CA THR A 313 5.92 -14.59 -17.02
C THR A 313 6.06 -14.17 -18.48
N ALA A 314 5.07 -13.48 -19.03
CA ALA A 314 5.07 -13.04 -20.43
C ALA A 314 5.60 -11.62 -20.63
N ALA A 315 6.21 -11.02 -19.62
CA ALA A 315 6.84 -9.71 -19.74
C ALA A 315 8.04 -9.76 -20.70
N THR A 316 8.17 -8.73 -21.53
CA THR A 316 9.29 -8.60 -22.48
C THR A 316 10.17 -7.40 -22.11
N PRO A 317 11.46 -7.40 -22.51
CA PRO A 317 12.34 -6.25 -22.34
C PRO A 317 11.74 -4.94 -22.87
N GLN A 318 11.10 -4.98 -24.03
CA GLN A 318 10.48 -3.81 -24.67
C GLN A 318 9.27 -3.29 -23.89
N GLN A 319 8.49 -4.19 -23.27
CA GLN A 319 7.39 -3.78 -22.37
C GLN A 319 7.92 -3.10 -21.13
N MET A 320 8.99 -3.59 -20.50
CA MET A 320 9.62 -2.95 -19.35
C MET A 320 10.17 -1.57 -19.70
N GLN A 321 10.85 -1.45 -20.85
CA GLN A 321 11.30 -0.16 -21.36
C GLN A 321 10.14 0.82 -21.61
N ALA A 322 9.05 0.37 -22.20
CA ALA A 322 7.87 1.21 -22.46
C ALA A 322 7.23 1.70 -21.15
N LEU A 323 7.16 0.86 -20.13
CA LEU A 323 6.68 1.24 -18.79
C LEU A 323 7.64 2.22 -18.11
N ALA A 324 8.95 1.99 -18.21
CA ALA A 324 9.96 2.93 -17.71
C ALA A 324 9.82 4.30 -18.39
N ALA A 325 9.69 4.33 -19.73
CA ALA A 325 9.49 5.57 -20.48
C ALA A 325 8.19 6.30 -20.10
N ARG A 326 7.14 5.56 -19.77
CA ARG A 326 5.85 6.13 -19.36
C ARG A 326 5.91 6.76 -17.97
N TYR A 327 6.59 6.15 -17.00
CA TYR A 327 6.50 6.53 -15.61
C TYR A 327 7.77 7.16 -15.03
N LEU A 328 8.95 6.70 -15.42
CA LEU A 328 10.22 7.09 -14.78
C LEU A 328 10.86 8.36 -15.37
N GLY A 329 10.10 9.14 -16.15
CA GLY A 329 10.59 10.39 -16.72
C GLY A 329 11.09 11.36 -15.64
N LYS A 330 12.22 12.02 -15.89
CA LYS A 330 12.85 12.97 -14.95
C LYS A 330 11.89 14.06 -14.48
N ASN A 331 11.02 14.55 -15.37
CA ASN A 331 10.06 15.61 -15.06
C ASN A 331 8.77 15.08 -14.40
N ASN A 332 8.75 13.84 -13.95
CA ASN A 332 7.60 13.21 -13.31
C ASN A 332 7.89 12.77 -11.85
N SER A 333 9.12 12.94 -11.37
CA SER A 333 9.51 12.56 -10.02
C SER A 333 9.42 13.71 -9.03
N TRP A 334 9.26 13.36 -7.77
CA TRP A 334 9.45 14.25 -6.63
C TRP A 334 10.32 13.55 -5.59
N ARG A 335 10.93 14.34 -4.70
CA ARG A 335 11.90 13.84 -3.73
C ARG A 335 11.52 14.24 -2.32
N LEU A 336 11.89 13.36 -1.37
CA LEU A 336 11.79 13.60 0.05
C LEU A 336 13.05 13.05 0.74
N GLU A 337 13.55 13.77 1.73
CA GLU A 337 14.60 13.29 2.60
C GLU A 337 14.23 13.47 4.07
N VAL A 338 14.64 12.54 4.89
CA VAL A 338 14.50 12.61 6.35
C VAL A 338 15.90 12.74 6.92
N MET A 339 16.18 13.88 7.51
CA MET A 339 17.49 14.28 8.03
C MET A 339 17.50 14.29 9.55
N PRO A 340 18.64 14.06 10.23
CA PRO A 340 18.74 14.27 11.66
C PRO A 340 18.57 15.76 12.00
N GLU A 341 17.93 16.04 13.14
CA GLU A 341 17.75 17.40 13.62
C GLU A 341 19.10 18.11 13.83
N GLY A 342 19.18 19.39 13.43
CA GLY A 342 20.39 20.21 13.59
C GLY A 342 21.47 20.03 12.52
N LYS A 343 21.34 19.08 11.58
CA LYS A 343 22.20 19.03 10.38
C LYS A 343 21.50 19.78 9.24
N ALA A 344 22.10 20.86 8.78
CA ALA A 344 21.63 21.60 7.61
C ALA A 344 21.72 20.72 6.36
N VAL A 345 20.69 20.82 5.51
CA VAL A 345 20.70 20.32 4.12
C VAL A 345 22.03 20.71 3.47
N GLY A 346 22.75 19.75 2.90
CA GLY A 346 24.10 19.91 2.41
C GLY A 346 24.31 21.15 1.56
N ALA A 347 24.97 22.13 2.12
CA ALA A 347 25.68 23.12 1.35
C ALA A 347 26.80 22.36 0.62
N VAL A 348 26.64 22.15 -0.67
CA VAL A 348 27.74 21.77 -1.54
C VAL A 348 28.81 22.85 -1.36
N ALA A 349 29.86 22.55 -0.61
CA ALA A 349 31.06 23.36 -0.58
C ALA A 349 31.64 23.33 -1.99
N ALA A 350 31.39 24.41 -2.74
CA ALA A 350 32.14 24.69 -3.95
C ALA A 350 33.63 24.78 -3.58
N LYS A 351 34.41 23.83 -4.06
CA LYS A 351 35.85 23.94 -4.23
C LYS A 351 36.18 23.70 -5.68
#